data_7750df899b8535fcbf86629619e73ce7
#
_entry.id   7750df899b8535fcbf86629619e73ce7
#
_cell.length_a   1.000
_cell.length_b   1.000
_cell.length_c   1.000
_cell.angle_alpha   90.00
_cell.angle_beta   90.00
_cell.angle_gamma   90.00
#
_symmetry.space_group_name_H-M   'P 1'
#
loop_
_entity.id
_entity.type
_entity.pdbx_description
1 polymer ?
#
loop_
_entity_poly.entity_id
_entity_poly.type
_entity_poly.pdbx_seq_one_letter_code
_entity_poly.pdbx_strand_id
1 'polypeptide(L)'
;LAKMAGYDGVEIMGSEGYLINQFIAKCTNKRSDDWGGSFENRIRFALNIVERVREESGEDFLIIFRLSCLDLVEDGSSFEEVVELGQRVETAGASLINTGIGWHEARIPTIGMMVPRAAFAWVTGKLRPHLKIPIVTSNRINDPYIAESLLRDGLADMVSMARPLLADENFVNKTAAGQPDEINTCIACNQACLDHLFQMKTATCLVNPRAGRETELNYEPATTLKNIAVIGAGPAGMTAAYISAMRGHQVTLFDQRAELGGQINYAVKIPGKQEFYEVLRFYRVMLLKYGVELKLGQTVNQETLVAGNYDAVVLATGVRPRTLELEGADHAKVLSYLDVLDGECIVGNKVAIIGAGGIGIDVAHYLTAKTPFSGDVPEYLQGYGILDSEKAMALRKPKKREVTVFQR
;
A
#
# COMPACT_ATOMS: atom_id res chain seq x y z
N LEU A 1 9.70 29.98 9.88
CA LEU A 1 9.06 30.00 8.55
C LEU A 1 7.66 29.41 8.59
N ALA A 2 7.44 28.14 9.07
CA ALA A 2 6.12 27.52 9.09
C ALA A 2 5.09 28.37 9.86
N LYS A 3 5.40 28.81 11.08
CA LYS A 3 4.55 29.69 11.87
C LYS A 3 4.24 31.01 11.14
N MET A 4 5.22 31.61 10.47
CA MET A 4 5.01 32.83 9.67
C MET A 4 4.12 32.60 8.44
N ALA A 5 4.10 31.37 7.92
CA ALA A 5 3.23 30.96 6.81
C ALA A 5 1.81 30.57 7.27
N GLY A 6 1.52 30.64 8.59
CA GLY A 6 0.20 30.33 9.14
C GLY A 6 -0.06 28.85 9.44
N TYR A 7 0.98 28.03 9.53
CA TYR A 7 0.84 26.62 9.98
C TYR A 7 0.70 26.56 11.51
N ASP A 8 -0.06 25.58 12.00
CA ASP A 8 -0.30 25.34 13.44
C ASP A 8 0.81 24.52 14.09
N GLY A 9 1.66 23.85 13.30
CA GLY A 9 2.75 23.02 13.82
C GLY A 9 3.72 22.53 12.75
N VAL A 10 4.71 21.76 13.21
CA VAL A 10 5.71 21.07 12.36
C VAL A 10 5.94 19.66 12.86
N GLU A 11 6.32 18.76 11.95
CA GLU A 11 6.83 17.43 12.30
C GLU A 11 8.35 17.37 12.10
N ILE A 12 9.06 16.98 13.18
CA ILE A 12 10.51 16.76 13.20
C ILE A 12 10.77 15.30 12.88
N MET A 13 11.49 15.03 11.79
CA MET A 13 11.74 13.68 11.28
C MET A 13 12.92 13.02 12.02
N GLY A 14 12.62 12.25 13.04
CA GLY A 14 13.59 11.48 13.83
C GLY A 14 13.58 9.97 13.56
N SER A 15 13.16 9.53 12.38
CA SER A 15 12.95 8.11 12.07
C SER A 15 13.42 7.69 10.67
N GLU A 16 13.19 6.43 10.32
CA GLU A 16 13.39 5.78 9.02
C GLU A 16 14.82 5.87 8.44
N GLY A 17 15.85 6.09 9.28
CA GLY A 17 17.24 6.17 8.86
C GLY A 17 17.66 7.55 8.33
N TYR A 18 16.83 8.58 8.51
CA TYR A 18 17.20 9.96 8.15
C TYR A 18 18.14 10.60 9.17
N LEU A 19 18.63 11.79 8.89
CA LEU A 19 19.74 12.45 9.58
C LEU A 19 19.65 12.36 11.12
N ILE A 20 18.53 12.74 11.72
CA ILE A 20 18.37 12.71 13.18
C ILE A 20 18.46 11.26 13.70
N ASN A 21 17.79 10.32 13.04
CA ASN A 21 17.83 8.91 13.40
C ASN A 21 19.24 8.31 13.25
N GLN A 22 20.03 8.78 12.26
CA GLN A 22 21.43 8.38 12.09
C GLN A 22 22.35 8.85 13.23
N PHE A 23 22.03 9.97 13.87
CA PHE A 23 22.73 10.39 15.10
C PHE A 23 22.35 9.50 16.29
N ILE A 24 21.11 9.04 16.38
CA ILE A 24 20.60 8.23 17.49
C ILE A 24 21.13 6.80 17.43
N ALA A 25 21.10 6.16 16.27
CA ALA A 25 21.39 4.74 16.10
C ALA A 25 22.90 4.43 16.12
N LYS A 26 23.29 3.35 16.86
CA LYS A 26 24.68 2.87 16.95
C LYS A 26 25.24 2.39 15.61
N CYS A 27 24.40 1.83 14.76
CA CYS A 27 24.82 1.34 13.45
C CYS A 27 25.45 2.42 12.57
N THR A 28 25.00 3.66 12.68
CA THR A 28 25.48 4.80 11.88
C THR A 28 26.33 5.79 12.66
N ASN A 29 26.03 6.07 13.93
CA ASN A 29 26.79 7.03 14.72
C ASN A 29 28.03 6.37 15.34
N LYS A 30 29.16 6.49 14.65
CA LYS A 30 30.48 6.01 15.09
C LYS A 30 31.37 7.13 15.68
N ARG A 31 30.79 8.28 16.04
CA ARG A 31 31.51 9.42 16.65
C ARG A 31 31.94 9.09 18.07
N SER A 32 33.03 9.73 18.51
CA SER A 32 33.60 9.61 19.87
C SER A 32 33.63 10.94 20.63
N ASP A 33 32.99 11.96 20.06
CA ASP A 33 32.84 13.29 20.67
C ASP A 33 31.49 13.43 21.38
N ASP A 34 31.14 14.66 21.76
CA ASP A 34 29.90 15.00 22.47
C ASP A 34 28.60 14.66 21.72
N TRP A 35 28.69 14.22 20.47
CA TRP A 35 27.58 13.87 19.60
C TRP A 35 27.49 12.36 19.31
N GLY A 36 28.32 11.53 19.97
CA GLY A 36 28.36 10.10 19.75
C GLY A 36 28.87 9.32 20.95
N GLY A 37 29.04 8.01 20.78
CA GLY A 37 29.42 7.10 21.85
C GLY A 37 28.25 6.74 22.76
N SER A 38 28.11 7.41 23.92
CA SER A 38 27.03 7.15 24.87
C SER A 38 25.64 7.47 24.28
N PHE A 39 24.60 6.83 24.82
CA PHE A 39 23.22 7.12 24.39
C PHE A 39 22.86 8.60 24.61
N GLU A 40 23.23 9.16 25.73
CA GLU A 40 23.06 10.58 26.05
C GLU A 40 23.63 11.51 24.96
N ASN A 41 24.84 11.22 24.47
CA ASN A 41 25.47 12.01 23.41
C ASN A 41 24.76 11.77 22.06
N ARG A 42 24.33 10.54 21.75
CA ARG A 42 23.68 10.22 20.48
C ARG A 42 22.31 10.89 20.33
N ILE A 43 21.56 11.06 21.41
CA ILE A 43 20.23 11.71 21.39
C ILE A 43 20.31 13.23 21.49
N ARG A 44 21.45 13.81 21.86
CA ARG A 44 21.65 15.26 22.06
C ARG A 44 21.22 16.09 20.87
N PHE A 45 21.53 15.63 19.66
CA PHE A 45 21.15 16.34 18.43
C PHE A 45 19.64 16.44 18.25
N ALA A 46 18.92 15.34 18.49
CA ALA A 46 17.47 15.32 18.44
C ALA A 46 16.84 16.26 19.48
N LEU A 47 17.30 16.20 20.73
CA LEU A 47 16.78 17.02 21.82
C LEU A 47 17.01 18.53 21.57
N ASN A 48 18.22 18.91 21.20
CA ASN A 48 18.55 20.31 20.89
C ASN A 48 17.67 20.88 19.75
N ILE A 49 17.31 20.06 18.75
CA ILE A 49 16.38 20.48 17.69
C ILE A 49 15.00 20.73 18.26
N VAL A 50 14.46 19.81 19.07
CA VAL A 50 13.13 19.97 19.67
C VAL A 50 13.07 21.19 20.57
N GLU A 51 14.04 21.35 21.50
CA GLU A 51 14.18 22.49 22.40
C GLU A 51 14.24 23.80 21.61
N ARG A 52 15.10 23.87 20.58
CA ARG A 52 15.25 25.09 19.77
C ARG A 52 13.98 25.44 19.00
N VAL A 53 13.28 24.43 18.44
CA VAL A 53 12.00 24.66 17.76
C VAL A 53 10.96 25.17 18.78
N ARG A 54 10.90 24.62 20.00
CA ARG A 54 9.99 25.07 21.05
C ARG A 54 10.29 26.53 21.47
N GLU A 55 11.57 26.85 21.73
CA GLU A 55 12.00 28.21 22.05
C GLU A 55 11.58 29.24 20.99
N GLU A 56 11.81 28.93 19.72
CA GLU A 56 11.52 29.84 18.61
C GLU A 56 10.03 29.93 18.23
N SER A 57 9.26 28.86 18.47
CA SER A 57 7.86 28.81 18.05
C SER A 57 6.87 29.19 19.16
N GLY A 58 7.26 29.07 20.45
CA GLY A 58 6.40 29.30 21.61
C GLY A 58 5.50 28.12 21.94
N GLU A 59 4.76 28.22 23.06
CA GLU A 59 3.99 27.10 23.64
C GLU A 59 2.79 26.64 22.80
N ASP A 60 2.15 27.54 22.07
CA ASP A 60 0.91 27.27 21.32
C ASP A 60 1.18 26.58 19.96
N PHE A 61 2.44 26.43 19.56
CA PHE A 61 2.80 25.82 18.29
C PHE A 61 3.00 24.29 18.44
N LEU A 62 2.31 23.50 17.64
CA LEU A 62 2.41 22.05 17.71
C LEU A 62 3.77 21.56 17.20
N ILE A 63 4.45 20.74 18.01
CA ILE A 63 5.68 20.06 17.63
C ILE A 63 5.43 18.56 17.68
N ILE A 64 5.39 17.94 16.51
CA ILE A 64 5.31 16.50 16.36
C ILE A 64 6.73 15.97 16.23
N PHE A 65 7.09 14.96 17.00
CA PHE A 65 8.35 14.26 16.78
C PHE A 65 8.07 12.88 16.20
N ARG A 66 8.59 12.62 14.99
CA ARG A 66 8.49 11.29 14.39
C ARG A 66 9.62 10.42 14.91
N LEU A 67 9.26 9.53 15.84
CA LEU A 67 10.17 8.67 16.56
C LEU A 67 10.30 7.31 15.86
N SER A 68 11.54 6.87 15.58
CA SER A 68 11.77 5.49 15.15
C SER A 68 11.55 4.53 16.32
N CYS A 69 10.41 3.87 16.31
CA CYS A 69 10.03 2.97 17.40
C CYS A 69 10.53 1.54 17.20
N LEU A 70 10.94 1.20 15.98
CA LEU A 70 11.49 -0.09 15.60
C LEU A 70 12.33 0.08 14.34
N ASP A 71 13.65 0.06 14.48
CA ASP A 71 14.57 0.33 13.36
C ASP A 71 14.62 -0.82 12.34
N LEU A 72 14.50 -2.07 12.78
CA LEU A 72 14.60 -3.31 11.97
C LEU A 72 15.95 -3.47 11.24
N VAL A 73 17.00 -2.87 11.77
CA VAL A 73 18.39 -3.01 11.34
C VAL A 73 19.25 -3.48 12.50
N GLU A 74 20.39 -4.10 12.18
CA GLU A 74 21.38 -4.51 13.17
C GLU A 74 21.96 -3.28 13.87
N ASP A 75 22.23 -3.37 15.19
CA ASP A 75 22.68 -2.24 16.03
C ASP A 75 21.78 -0.98 15.95
N GLY A 76 20.49 -1.15 15.67
CA GLY A 76 19.48 -0.13 15.85
C GLY A 76 19.20 0.17 17.32
N SER A 77 18.23 1.04 17.60
CA SER A 77 17.82 1.40 18.96
C SER A 77 17.10 0.25 19.66
N SER A 78 17.43 0.01 20.94
CA SER A 78 16.65 -0.92 21.77
C SER A 78 15.32 -0.30 22.18
N PHE A 79 14.37 -1.12 22.64
CA PHE A 79 13.09 -0.59 23.11
C PHE A 79 13.24 0.34 24.31
N GLU A 80 14.17 0.05 25.22
CA GLU A 80 14.50 0.89 26.38
C GLU A 80 15.06 2.25 25.93
N GLU A 81 15.96 2.27 24.93
CA GLU A 81 16.46 3.50 24.31
C GLU A 81 15.33 4.30 23.64
N VAL A 82 14.36 3.64 22.99
CA VAL A 82 13.18 4.29 22.39
C VAL A 82 12.28 4.92 23.45
N VAL A 83 12.03 4.22 24.56
CA VAL A 83 11.24 4.75 25.69
C VAL A 83 11.93 5.98 26.29
N GLU A 84 13.22 5.89 26.60
CA GLU A 84 13.98 7.00 27.17
C GLU A 84 14.00 8.21 26.23
N LEU A 85 14.27 8.00 24.94
CA LEU A 85 14.23 9.08 23.96
C LEU A 85 12.84 9.72 23.88
N GLY A 86 11.76 8.93 23.85
CA GLY A 86 10.39 9.43 23.85
C GLY A 86 10.10 10.34 25.02
N GLN A 87 10.50 9.94 26.25
CA GLN A 87 10.35 10.75 27.48
C GLN A 87 11.18 12.03 27.44
N ARG A 88 12.41 11.95 26.92
CA ARG A 88 13.29 13.13 26.76
C ARG A 88 12.74 14.11 25.72
N VAL A 89 12.22 13.62 24.60
CA VAL A 89 11.58 14.43 23.55
C VAL A 89 10.30 15.11 24.08
N GLU A 90 9.51 14.40 24.89
CA GLU A 90 8.37 14.99 25.61
C GLU A 90 8.84 16.15 26.51
N THR A 91 9.89 15.92 27.33
CA THR A 91 10.46 16.93 28.22
C THR A 91 11.04 18.12 27.46
N ALA A 92 11.63 17.90 26.30
CA ALA A 92 12.18 18.92 25.41
C ALA A 92 11.11 19.80 24.75
N GLY A 93 9.83 19.44 24.88
CA GLY A 93 8.70 20.25 24.46
C GLY A 93 7.95 19.77 23.20
N ALA A 94 8.10 18.49 22.82
CA ALA A 94 7.21 17.92 21.79
C ALA A 94 5.77 17.85 22.30
N SER A 95 4.82 18.13 21.42
CA SER A 95 3.38 18.10 21.71
C SER A 95 2.77 16.72 21.56
N LEU A 96 3.31 15.90 20.66
CA LEU A 96 2.91 14.51 20.42
C LEU A 96 4.02 13.73 19.69
N ILE A 97 3.94 12.40 19.75
CA ILE A 97 4.87 11.50 19.04
C ILE A 97 4.12 10.78 17.92
N ASN A 98 4.66 10.83 16.70
CA ASN A 98 4.25 10.01 15.57
C ASN A 98 5.25 8.84 15.42
N THR A 99 4.74 7.60 15.34
CA THR A 99 5.61 6.42 15.31
C THR A 99 6.13 6.13 13.90
N GLY A 100 7.43 5.92 13.77
CA GLY A 100 8.12 5.44 12.58
C GLY A 100 8.53 3.98 12.74
N ILE A 101 8.42 3.18 11.68
CA ILE A 101 8.73 1.75 11.69
C ILE A 101 9.61 1.39 10.50
N GLY A 102 10.79 0.89 10.79
CA GLY A 102 11.75 0.37 9.82
C GLY A 102 12.52 1.44 9.08
N TRP A 103 13.80 1.20 8.90
CA TRP A 103 14.65 2.00 8.04
C TRP A 103 14.42 1.64 6.57
N HIS A 104 14.77 2.51 5.65
CA HIS A 104 14.73 2.22 4.21
C HIS A 104 15.61 1.02 3.83
N GLU A 105 16.72 0.81 4.56
CA GLU A 105 17.65 -0.31 4.37
C GLU A 105 17.21 -1.61 5.06
N ALA A 106 16.14 -1.56 5.85
CA ALA A 106 15.63 -2.74 6.52
C ALA A 106 15.16 -3.80 5.50
N ARG A 107 15.57 -5.05 5.71
CA ARG A 107 15.18 -6.17 4.84
C ARG A 107 13.76 -6.68 5.11
N ILE A 108 13.17 -6.26 6.22
CA ILE A 108 11.83 -6.63 6.63
C ILE A 108 10.86 -5.60 6.04
N PRO A 109 9.90 -6.01 5.21
CA PRO A 109 8.92 -5.08 4.64
C PRO A 109 8.03 -4.49 5.73
N THR A 110 7.75 -3.19 5.68
CA THR A 110 6.87 -2.51 6.66
C THR A 110 5.66 -1.85 6.03
N ILE A 111 5.68 -1.62 4.71
CA ILE A 111 4.70 -0.80 4.00
C ILE A 111 4.16 -1.44 2.71
N GLY A 112 4.69 -2.59 2.30
CA GLY A 112 4.28 -3.28 1.07
C GLY A 112 2.94 -4.03 1.20
N MET A 113 2.40 -4.47 0.08
CA MET A 113 1.11 -5.18 0.02
C MET A 113 1.11 -6.49 0.82
N MET A 114 2.25 -7.20 0.88
CA MET A 114 2.41 -8.43 1.66
C MET A 114 2.44 -8.19 3.17
N VAL A 115 2.52 -6.95 3.64
CA VAL A 115 2.48 -6.64 5.07
C VAL A 115 1.02 -6.60 5.52
N PRO A 116 0.61 -7.34 6.55
CA PRO A 116 -0.74 -7.28 7.08
C PRO A 116 -1.10 -5.85 7.52
N ARG A 117 -2.40 -5.53 7.44
CA ARG A 117 -2.90 -4.24 7.89
C ARG A 117 -2.60 -4.05 9.38
N ALA A 118 -2.13 -2.86 9.76
CA ALA A 118 -1.77 -2.47 11.12
C ALA A 118 -0.72 -3.39 11.81
N ALA A 119 0.11 -4.11 11.02
CA ALA A 119 1.06 -5.12 11.53
C ALA A 119 2.00 -4.60 12.62
N PHE A 120 2.23 -3.32 12.71
CA PHE A 120 3.18 -2.70 13.65
C PHE A 120 2.51 -1.83 14.74
N ALA A 121 1.17 -1.78 14.80
CA ALA A 121 0.46 -0.98 15.81
C ALA A 121 0.75 -1.42 17.26
N TRP A 122 1.13 -2.68 17.47
CA TRP A 122 1.54 -3.19 18.77
C TRP A 122 2.76 -2.45 19.37
N VAL A 123 3.65 -1.94 18.51
CA VAL A 123 4.83 -1.15 18.95
C VAL A 123 4.38 0.14 19.62
N THR A 124 3.41 0.82 19.00
CA THR A 124 2.78 2.03 19.54
C THR A 124 2.09 1.73 20.87
N GLY A 125 1.29 0.65 20.92
CA GLY A 125 0.62 0.21 22.14
C GLY A 125 1.59 -0.13 23.28
N LYS A 126 2.77 -0.70 22.95
CA LYS A 126 3.82 -0.99 23.92
C LYS A 126 4.50 0.30 24.45
N LEU A 127 4.68 1.32 23.60
CA LEU A 127 5.31 2.59 23.98
C LEU A 127 4.35 3.52 24.74
N ARG A 128 3.06 3.52 24.40
CA ARG A 128 2.05 4.44 24.94
C ARG A 128 2.03 4.58 26.47
N PRO A 129 2.12 3.50 27.30
CA PRO A 129 2.10 3.63 28.75
C PRO A 129 3.28 4.38 29.36
N HIS A 130 4.35 4.60 28.59
CA HIS A 130 5.57 5.26 29.04
C HIS A 130 5.58 6.78 28.78
N LEU A 131 4.58 7.30 28.06
CA LEU A 131 4.48 8.70 27.62
C LEU A 131 3.23 9.36 28.20
N LYS A 132 3.28 10.69 28.41
CA LYS A 132 2.16 11.51 28.88
C LYS A 132 1.50 12.28 27.74
N ILE A 133 2.26 12.55 26.66
CA ILE A 133 1.75 13.21 25.45
C ILE A 133 1.08 12.19 24.51
N PRO A 134 0.15 12.63 23.64
CA PRO A 134 -0.51 11.76 22.68
C PRO A 134 0.47 11.05 21.75
N ILE A 135 0.13 9.83 21.38
CA ILE A 135 0.93 9.00 20.46
C ILE A 135 0.10 8.59 19.24
N VAL A 136 0.73 8.69 18.07
CA VAL A 136 0.12 8.41 16.77
C VAL A 136 0.69 7.12 16.21
N THR A 137 -0.16 6.17 15.82
CA THR A 137 0.27 4.93 15.14
C THR A 137 0.28 5.09 13.62
N SER A 138 1.16 4.36 12.95
CA SER A 138 1.36 4.41 11.51
C SER A 138 1.53 3.02 10.90
N ASN A 139 1.82 2.94 9.61
CA ASN A 139 2.12 1.76 8.80
C ASN A 139 0.93 0.80 8.54
N ARG A 140 0.60 0.66 7.26
CA ARG A 140 -0.42 -0.27 6.75
C ARG A 140 -1.81 -0.10 7.36
N ILE A 141 -2.19 1.13 7.69
CA ILE A 141 -3.54 1.49 8.10
C ILE A 141 -4.20 2.16 6.89
N ASN A 142 -5.13 1.46 6.24
CA ASN A 142 -5.77 1.88 4.98
C ASN A 142 -7.29 1.61 4.97
N ASP A 143 -7.85 1.37 6.15
CA ASP A 143 -9.25 1.03 6.35
C ASP A 143 -9.77 1.74 7.61
N PRO A 144 -10.95 2.40 7.56
CA PRO A 144 -11.47 3.15 8.70
C PRO A 144 -11.83 2.26 9.90
N TYR A 145 -12.30 1.03 9.67
CA TYR A 145 -12.64 0.12 10.76
C TYR A 145 -11.40 -0.36 11.51
N ILE A 146 -10.28 -0.55 10.78
CA ILE A 146 -9.00 -0.86 11.40
C ILE A 146 -8.51 0.34 12.22
N ALA A 147 -8.55 1.54 11.66
CA ALA A 147 -8.17 2.75 12.39
C ALA A 147 -8.96 2.89 13.68
N GLU A 148 -10.27 2.76 13.62
CA GLU A 148 -11.18 2.84 14.79
C GLU A 148 -10.88 1.74 15.82
N SER A 149 -10.60 0.51 15.38
CA SER A 149 -10.26 -0.58 16.31
C SER A 149 -8.98 -0.30 17.09
N LEU A 150 -7.95 0.26 16.45
CA LEU A 150 -6.68 0.61 17.11
C LEU A 150 -6.87 1.67 18.21
N LEU A 151 -7.73 2.65 17.96
CA LEU A 151 -8.08 3.68 18.96
C LEU A 151 -8.92 3.11 20.10
N ARG A 152 -9.97 2.37 19.78
CA ARG A 152 -10.84 1.71 20.77
C ARG A 152 -10.08 0.74 21.68
N ASP A 153 -9.14 -0.03 21.11
CA ASP A 153 -8.34 -1.01 21.82
C ASP A 153 -7.18 -0.35 22.61
N GLY A 154 -7.07 0.98 22.54
CA GLY A 154 -6.13 1.79 23.33
C GLY A 154 -4.68 1.67 22.86
N LEU A 155 -4.42 1.24 21.63
CA LEU A 155 -3.07 1.11 21.10
C LEU A 155 -2.44 2.45 20.73
N ALA A 156 -3.24 3.46 20.41
CA ALA A 156 -2.81 4.81 20.08
C ALA A 156 -3.90 5.82 20.41
N ASP A 157 -3.56 7.10 20.43
CA ASP A 157 -4.51 8.20 20.59
C ASP A 157 -4.97 8.74 19.23
N MET A 158 -4.15 8.56 18.19
CA MET A 158 -4.40 9.00 16.82
C MET A 158 -3.82 8.01 15.81
N VAL A 159 -4.27 8.13 14.55
CA VAL A 159 -3.78 7.33 13.43
C VAL A 159 -3.22 8.24 12.32
N SER A 160 -2.05 7.91 11.79
CA SER A 160 -1.40 8.60 10.69
C SER A 160 -1.54 7.80 9.39
N MET A 161 -2.00 8.47 8.33
CA MET A 161 -2.16 7.90 6.99
C MET A 161 -1.62 8.89 5.95
N ALA A 162 -0.81 8.40 4.98
CA ALA A 162 -0.37 9.18 3.83
C ALA A 162 -0.96 8.61 2.52
N ARG A 163 -0.55 7.40 2.15
CA ARG A 163 -0.99 6.76 0.90
C ARG A 163 -2.49 6.49 0.80
N PRO A 164 -3.24 6.21 1.87
CA PRO A 164 -4.70 6.13 1.82
C PRO A 164 -5.34 7.43 1.34
N LEU A 165 -4.85 8.59 1.78
CA LEU A 165 -5.35 9.90 1.33
C LEU A 165 -4.92 10.24 -0.11
N LEU A 166 -3.83 9.65 -0.60
CA LEU A 166 -3.44 9.73 -2.02
C LEU A 166 -4.35 8.86 -2.90
N ALA A 167 -4.75 7.70 -2.40
CA ALA A 167 -5.68 6.80 -3.10
C ALA A 167 -7.12 7.35 -3.11
N ASP A 168 -7.54 8.01 -2.03
CA ASP A 168 -8.85 8.65 -1.89
C ASP A 168 -8.74 9.89 -1.03
N GLU A 169 -8.77 11.06 -1.64
CA GLU A 169 -8.72 12.36 -0.95
C GLU A 169 -9.93 12.60 -0.04
N ASN A 170 -11.02 11.87 -0.28
CA ASN A 170 -12.26 11.94 0.51
C ASN A 170 -12.38 10.83 1.57
N PHE A 171 -11.31 10.11 1.87
CA PHE A 171 -11.31 9.01 2.83
C PHE A 171 -12.01 9.38 4.14
N VAL A 172 -11.59 10.47 4.77
CA VAL A 172 -12.15 10.92 6.05
C VAL A 172 -13.61 11.37 5.91
N ASN A 173 -13.94 12.12 4.85
CA ASN A 173 -15.30 12.60 4.60
C ASN A 173 -16.27 11.43 4.35
N LYS A 174 -15.87 10.43 3.57
CA LYS A 174 -16.68 9.22 3.33
C LYS A 174 -16.85 8.41 4.61
N THR A 175 -15.82 8.30 5.42
CA THR A 175 -15.90 7.63 6.73
C THR A 175 -16.90 8.34 7.64
N ALA A 176 -16.81 9.66 7.78
CA ALA A 176 -17.72 10.47 8.59
C ALA A 176 -19.18 10.42 8.09
N ALA A 177 -19.37 10.27 6.78
CA ALA A 177 -20.69 10.13 6.16
C ALA A 177 -21.28 8.70 6.26
N GLY A 178 -20.54 7.72 6.85
CA GLY A 178 -20.98 6.33 6.92
C GLY A 178 -20.94 5.60 5.57
N GLN A 179 -20.05 6.01 4.68
CA GLN A 179 -19.88 5.48 3.32
C GLN A 179 -18.49 4.80 3.10
N PRO A 180 -18.03 3.93 4.01
CA PRO A 180 -16.70 3.32 3.90
C PRO A 180 -16.54 2.45 2.64
N ASP A 181 -17.64 1.88 2.14
CA ASP A 181 -17.63 1.07 0.92
C ASP A 181 -17.34 1.87 -0.36
N GLU A 182 -17.43 3.19 -0.31
CA GLU A 182 -17.08 4.08 -1.41
C GLU A 182 -15.62 4.54 -1.40
N ILE A 183 -14.85 4.14 -0.38
CA ILE A 183 -13.44 4.48 -0.28
C ILE A 183 -12.63 3.69 -1.31
N ASN A 184 -11.84 4.40 -2.11
CA ASN A 184 -10.84 3.81 -2.98
C ASN A 184 -9.60 3.45 -2.15
N THR A 185 -9.54 2.22 -1.68
CA THR A 185 -8.54 1.77 -0.70
C THR A 185 -7.14 1.71 -1.30
N CYS A 186 -6.15 2.26 -0.59
CA CYS A 186 -4.74 2.10 -0.94
C CYS A 186 -4.33 0.63 -0.85
N ILE A 187 -3.92 0.04 -1.96
CA ILE A 187 -3.49 -1.37 -2.06
C ILE A 187 -2.02 -1.60 -1.69
N ALA A 188 -1.34 -0.61 -1.17
CA ALA A 188 0.07 -0.67 -0.75
C ALA A 188 1.05 -1.22 -1.82
N CYS A 189 0.78 -0.96 -3.10
CA CYS A 189 1.61 -1.42 -4.22
C CYS A 189 2.92 -0.64 -4.38
N ASN A 190 3.01 0.58 -3.86
CA ASN A 190 4.14 1.51 -3.92
C ASN A 190 4.54 1.99 -5.32
N GLN A 191 3.90 1.54 -6.39
CA GLN A 191 4.36 1.69 -7.78
C GLN A 191 4.32 3.15 -8.29
N ALA A 192 3.17 3.83 -8.19
CA ALA A 192 3.01 5.17 -8.74
C ALA A 192 3.25 6.29 -7.70
N CYS A 193 3.49 5.96 -6.46
CA CYS A 193 3.86 6.89 -5.41
C CYS A 193 5.36 6.79 -5.08
N LEU A 194 5.81 5.77 -4.34
CA LEU A 194 7.20 5.65 -3.90
C LEU A 194 8.16 5.38 -5.05
N ASP A 195 7.86 4.47 -5.99
CA ASP A 195 8.74 4.20 -7.12
C ASP A 195 8.89 5.41 -8.03
N HIS A 196 7.82 6.24 -8.20
CA HIS A 196 7.91 7.49 -8.93
C HIS A 196 8.80 8.49 -8.19
N LEU A 197 8.65 8.61 -6.86
CA LEU A 197 9.47 9.52 -6.06
C LEU A 197 10.96 9.19 -6.18
N PHE A 198 11.33 7.92 -6.05
CA PHE A 198 12.72 7.47 -6.21
C PHE A 198 13.27 7.61 -7.64
N GLN A 199 12.39 7.74 -8.63
CA GLN A 199 12.76 8.07 -10.01
C GLN A 199 12.69 9.58 -10.30
N MET A 200 12.51 10.42 -9.29
CA MET A 200 12.31 11.88 -9.42
C MET A 200 11.15 12.26 -10.34
N LYS A 201 10.11 11.44 -10.35
CA LYS A 201 8.85 11.69 -11.07
C LYS A 201 7.79 12.21 -10.10
N THR A 202 6.79 12.91 -10.61
CA THR A 202 5.63 13.32 -9.82
C THR A 202 4.93 12.09 -9.23
N ALA A 203 4.75 12.09 -7.91
CA ALA A 203 4.01 11.05 -7.23
C ALA A 203 2.53 11.10 -7.65
N THR A 204 1.97 9.94 -7.94
CA THR A 204 0.55 9.73 -8.21
C THR A 204 0.09 8.42 -7.57
N CYS A 205 -1.07 7.89 -7.91
CA CYS A 205 -1.56 6.65 -7.35
C CYS A 205 -2.01 5.68 -8.44
N LEU A 206 -1.67 4.39 -8.30
CA LEU A 206 -2.05 3.35 -9.25
C LEU A 206 -3.58 3.17 -9.34
N VAL A 207 -4.29 3.31 -8.21
CA VAL A 207 -5.75 3.16 -8.14
C VAL A 207 -6.50 4.49 -8.25
N ASN A 208 -5.80 5.62 -8.19
CA ASN A 208 -6.38 6.97 -8.36
C ASN A 208 -5.56 7.78 -9.36
N PRO A 209 -5.89 7.74 -10.65
CA PRO A 209 -5.14 8.47 -11.68
C PRO A 209 -5.22 10.00 -11.52
N ARG A 210 -6.17 10.50 -10.74
CA ARG A 210 -6.34 11.92 -10.45
C ARG A 210 -5.32 12.44 -9.43
N ALA A 211 -4.79 11.58 -8.56
CA ALA A 211 -3.81 11.99 -7.54
C ALA A 211 -2.58 12.67 -8.16
N GLY A 212 -2.29 13.89 -7.73
CA GLY A 212 -1.23 14.76 -8.29
C GLY A 212 -1.58 15.39 -9.64
N ARG A 213 -2.86 15.27 -10.10
CA ARG A 213 -3.40 15.84 -11.36
C ARG A 213 -4.80 16.42 -11.16
N GLU A 214 -5.11 16.89 -9.96
CA GLU A 214 -6.45 17.36 -9.58
C GLU A 214 -6.90 18.57 -10.38
N THR A 215 -5.95 19.39 -10.89
CA THR A 215 -6.23 20.54 -11.74
C THR A 215 -6.39 20.20 -13.24
N GLU A 216 -5.94 19.00 -13.65
CA GLU A 216 -6.00 18.54 -15.04
C GLU A 216 -7.17 17.57 -15.26
N LEU A 217 -7.36 16.64 -14.35
CA LEU A 217 -8.39 15.59 -14.41
C LEU A 217 -9.60 15.99 -13.59
N ASN A 218 -10.35 16.96 -14.09
CA ASN A 218 -11.60 17.42 -13.49
C ASN A 218 -12.76 16.53 -13.93
N TYR A 219 -13.54 16.04 -12.95
CA TYR A 219 -14.70 15.19 -13.19
C TYR A 219 -15.99 16.01 -13.25
N GLU A 220 -15.92 17.16 -13.94
CA GLU A 220 -17.06 18.05 -14.11
C GLU A 220 -18.21 17.35 -14.86
N PRO A 221 -19.48 17.67 -14.55
CA PRO A 221 -20.62 17.18 -15.30
C PRO A 221 -20.49 17.47 -16.79
N ALA A 222 -20.89 16.53 -17.62
CA ALA A 222 -20.81 16.69 -19.06
C ALA A 222 -21.85 17.71 -19.55
N THR A 223 -21.44 18.63 -20.42
CA THR A 223 -22.34 19.63 -21.05
C THR A 223 -23.31 18.99 -22.05
N THR A 224 -22.92 17.89 -22.66
CA THR A 224 -23.74 17.10 -23.61
C THR A 224 -23.73 15.65 -23.15
N LEU A 225 -24.89 15.13 -22.81
CA LEU A 225 -25.06 13.74 -22.38
C LEU A 225 -24.98 12.81 -23.59
N LYS A 226 -24.34 11.67 -23.40
CA LYS A 226 -24.11 10.65 -24.41
C LYS A 226 -24.51 9.29 -23.92
N ASN A 227 -24.87 8.39 -24.82
CA ASN A 227 -24.99 6.97 -24.62
C ASN A 227 -23.64 6.32 -24.99
N ILE A 228 -22.94 5.73 -24.03
CA ILE A 228 -21.56 5.24 -24.20
C ILE A 228 -21.49 3.73 -23.98
N ALA A 229 -20.92 3.01 -24.95
CA ALA A 229 -20.54 1.61 -24.77
C ALA A 229 -19.08 1.53 -24.32
N VAL A 230 -18.81 0.77 -23.27
CA VAL A 230 -17.45 0.44 -22.82
C VAL A 230 -17.24 -1.06 -22.99
N ILE A 231 -16.20 -1.46 -23.73
CA ILE A 231 -15.92 -2.87 -24.07
C ILE A 231 -14.70 -3.35 -23.29
N GLY A 232 -14.93 -4.25 -22.34
CA GLY A 232 -13.94 -4.80 -21.44
C GLY A 232 -14.10 -4.28 -20.02
N ALA A 233 -14.38 -5.17 -19.06
CA ALA A 233 -14.58 -4.88 -17.64
C ALA A 233 -13.30 -5.10 -16.79
N GLY A 234 -12.14 -4.87 -17.37
CA GLY A 234 -10.88 -4.70 -16.66
C GLY A 234 -10.75 -3.31 -16.02
N PRO A 235 -9.62 -3.00 -15.34
CA PRO A 235 -9.45 -1.71 -14.63
C PRO A 235 -9.73 -0.49 -15.51
N ALA A 236 -9.21 -0.49 -16.73
CA ALA A 236 -9.40 0.64 -17.66
C ALA A 236 -10.88 0.85 -18.03
N GLY A 237 -11.59 -0.24 -18.37
CA GLY A 237 -13.00 -0.14 -18.72
C GLY A 237 -13.89 0.22 -17.52
N MET A 238 -13.66 -0.37 -16.37
CA MET A 238 -14.40 -0.04 -15.16
C MET A 238 -14.21 1.44 -14.76
N THR A 239 -12.97 1.95 -14.86
CA THR A 239 -12.68 3.38 -14.64
C THR A 239 -13.41 4.26 -15.63
N ALA A 240 -13.31 3.96 -16.93
CA ALA A 240 -13.99 4.72 -17.98
C ALA A 240 -15.52 4.72 -17.77
N ALA A 241 -16.08 3.57 -17.39
CA ALA A 241 -17.52 3.42 -17.22
C ALA A 241 -18.04 4.26 -16.04
N TYR A 242 -17.47 4.09 -14.83
CA TYR A 242 -17.99 4.81 -13.68
C TYR A 242 -17.72 6.33 -13.77
N ILE A 243 -16.56 6.76 -14.25
CA ILE A 243 -16.27 8.19 -14.44
C ILE A 243 -17.20 8.82 -15.47
N SER A 244 -17.46 8.15 -16.58
CA SER A 244 -18.42 8.64 -17.58
C SER A 244 -19.83 8.75 -16.99
N ALA A 245 -20.28 7.73 -16.26
CA ALA A 245 -21.58 7.73 -15.61
C ALA A 245 -21.67 8.81 -14.49
N MET A 246 -20.63 8.98 -13.69
CA MET A 246 -20.53 10.04 -12.69
C MET A 246 -20.66 11.44 -13.31
N ARG A 247 -20.16 11.63 -14.53
CA ARG A 247 -20.30 12.88 -15.29
C ARG A 247 -21.67 13.05 -15.96
N GLY A 248 -22.60 12.09 -15.80
CA GLY A 248 -23.99 12.14 -16.26
C GLY A 248 -24.28 11.37 -17.55
N HIS A 249 -23.29 10.73 -18.17
CA HIS A 249 -23.52 9.92 -19.36
C HIS A 249 -24.30 8.64 -19.03
N GLN A 250 -25.10 8.14 -20.00
CA GLN A 250 -25.64 6.80 -19.93
C GLN A 250 -24.57 5.81 -20.39
N VAL A 251 -24.25 4.81 -19.56
CA VAL A 251 -23.11 3.91 -19.82
C VAL A 251 -23.52 2.46 -19.73
N THR A 252 -23.17 1.69 -20.77
CA THR A 252 -23.27 0.23 -20.78
C THR A 252 -21.85 -0.37 -20.81
N LEU A 253 -21.50 -1.20 -19.84
CA LEU A 253 -20.22 -1.90 -19.74
C LEU A 253 -20.39 -3.36 -20.16
N PHE A 254 -19.64 -3.78 -21.17
CA PHE A 254 -19.64 -5.13 -21.70
C PHE A 254 -18.36 -5.89 -21.34
N ASP A 255 -18.48 -7.18 -21.06
CA ASP A 255 -17.35 -8.10 -21.00
C ASP A 255 -17.77 -9.50 -21.48
N GLN A 256 -16.86 -10.20 -22.16
CA GLN A 256 -17.08 -11.60 -22.55
C GLN A 256 -17.08 -12.57 -21.34
N ARG A 257 -16.45 -12.18 -20.23
CA ARG A 257 -16.48 -12.92 -18.96
C ARG A 257 -17.73 -12.57 -18.16
N ALA A 258 -18.16 -13.50 -17.33
CA ALA A 258 -19.31 -13.30 -16.45
C ALA A 258 -19.01 -12.47 -15.19
N GLU A 259 -17.77 -11.99 -15.04
CA GLU A 259 -17.32 -11.25 -13.85
C GLU A 259 -16.50 -10.00 -14.22
N LEU A 260 -16.57 -9.00 -13.33
CA LEU A 260 -15.75 -7.79 -13.39
C LEU A 260 -14.31 -8.09 -12.94
N GLY A 261 -13.34 -7.31 -13.43
CA GLY A 261 -11.97 -7.31 -12.91
C GLY A 261 -10.88 -7.59 -13.96
N GLY A 262 -11.17 -8.33 -15.03
CA GLY A 262 -10.17 -8.65 -16.04
C GLY A 262 -8.92 -9.32 -15.45
N GLN A 263 -7.73 -8.74 -15.67
CA GLN A 263 -6.46 -9.27 -15.17
C GLN A 263 -6.32 -9.18 -13.64
N ILE A 264 -7.10 -8.34 -12.95
CA ILE A 264 -7.07 -8.27 -11.47
C ILE A 264 -7.51 -9.61 -10.86
N ASN A 265 -8.42 -10.34 -11.52
CA ASN A 265 -8.87 -11.65 -11.05
C ASN A 265 -7.76 -12.71 -10.99
N TYR A 266 -6.67 -12.51 -11.73
CA TYR A 266 -5.45 -13.31 -11.61
C TYR A 266 -4.52 -12.77 -10.52
N ALA A 267 -4.37 -11.46 -10.44
CA ALA A 267 -3.50 -10.84 -9.45
C ALA A 267 -3.88 -11.18 -8.01
N VAL A 268 -5.18 -11.24 -7.69
CA VAL A 268 -5.69 -11.59 -6.35
C VAL A 268 -5.34 -13.01 -5.92
N LYS A 269 -5.06 -13.93 -6.87
CA LYS A 269 -4.68 -15.32 -6.59
C LYS A 269 -3.23 -15.45 -6.10
N ILE A 270 -2.40 -14.42 -6.31
CA ILE A 270 -0.99 -14.42 -5.92
C ILE A 270 -0.89 -14.16 -4.41
N PRO A 271 -0.20 -15.01 -3.64
CA PRO A 271 -0.03 -14.82 -2.21
C PRO A 271 0.59 -13.44 -1.88
N GLY A 272 -0.01 -12.72 -0.92
CA GLY A 272 0.41 -11.36 -0.57
C GLY A 272 -0.16 -10.24 -1.45
N LYS A 273 -1.04 -10.56 -2.43
CA LYS A 273 -1.71 -9.56 -3.28
C LYS A 273 -3.22 -9.44 -3.04
N GLN A 274 -3.70 -9.84 -1.88
CA GLN A 274 -5.13 -9.84 -1.53
C GLN A 274 -5.75 -8.43 -1.49
N GLU A 275 -4.94 -7.38 -1.31
CA GLU A 275 -5.44 -5.99 -1.37
C GLU A 275 -6.10 -5.64 -2.72
N PHE A 276 -5.83 -6.38 -3.79
CA PHE A 276 -6.53 -6.21 -5.06
C PHE A 276 -8.03 -6.53 -5.00
N TYR A 277 -8.50 -7.27 -3.99
CA TYR A 277 -9.94 -7.44 -3.74
C TYR A 277 -10.62 -6.11 -3.45
N GLU A 278 -9.93 -5.15 -2.82
CA GLU A 278 -10.45 -3.82 -2.55
C GLU A 278 -10.68 -3.02 -3.84
N VAL A 279 -9.85 -3.22 -4.85
CA VAL A 279 -10.05 -2.62 -6.17
C VAL A 279 -11.33 -3.13 -6.82
N LEU A 280 -11.57 -4.46 -6.75
CA LEU A 280 -12.79 -5.07 -7.26
C LEU A 280 -14.03 -4.61 -6.48
N ARG A 281 -13.93 -4.52 -5.13
CA ARG A 281 -14.99 -3.98 -4.27
C ARG A 281 -15.34 -2.55 -4.67
N PHE A 282 -14.35 -1.67 -4.75
CA PHE A 282 -14.54 -0.26 -5.10
C PHE A 282 -15.26 -0.11 -6.44
N TYR A 283 -14.78 -0.78 -7.49
CA TYR A 283 -15.44 -0.67 -8.80
C TYR A 283 -16.86 -1.21 -8.80
N ARG A 284 -17.16 -2.31 -8.11
CA ARG A 284 -18.54 -2.82 -7.99
C ARG A 284 -19.46 -1.79 -7.36
N VAL A 285 -19.03 -1.16 -6.28
CA VAL A 285 -19.80 -0.12 -5.58
C VAL A 285 -20.00 1.10 -6.49
N MET A 286 -18.95 1.58 -7.15
CA MET A 286 -19.02 2.78 -7.97
C MET A 286 -19.84 2.58 -9.25
N LEU A 287 -19.71 1.45 -9.92
CA LEU A 287 -20.52 1.11 -11.10
C LEU A 287 -22.02 1.05 -10.74
N LEU A 288 -22.35 0.43 -9.61
CA LEU A 288 -23.72 0.37 -9.11
C LEU A 288 -24.24 1.77 -8.71
N LYS A 289 -23.45 2.51 -7.93
CA LYS A 289 -23.80 3.86 -7.45
C LYS A 289 -24.19 4.81 -8.58
N TYR A 290 -23.43 4.76 -9.69
CA TYR A 290 -23.67 5.64 -10.83
C TYR A 290 -24.54 5.01 -11.93
N GLY A 291 -25.16 3.87 -11.68
CA GLY A 291 -26.16 3.28 -12.56
C GLY A 291 -25.60 2.77 -13.88
N VAL A 292 -24.35 2.26 -13.89
CA VAL A 292 -23.77 1.65 -15.10
C VAL A 292 -24.50 0.33 -15.40
N GLU A 293 -25.02 0.20 -16.62
CA GLU A 293 -25.61 -1.06 -17.09
C GLU A 293 -24.51 -2.09 -17.35
N LEU A 294 -24.58 -3.26 -16.71
CA LEU A 294 -23.60 -4.32 -16.85
C LEU A 294 -24.12 -5.42 -17.79
N LYS A 295 -23.43 -5.66 -18.91
CA LYS A 295 -23.68 -6.78 -19.85
C LYS A 295 -22.47 -7.72 -19.85
N LEU A 296 -22.38 -8.55 -18.81
CA LEU A 296 -21.30 -9.53 -18.62
C LEU A 296 -21.68 -10.87 -19.30
N GLY A 297 -20.67 -11.67 -19.64
CA GLY A 297 -20.84 -12.94 -20.37
C GLY A 297 -21.21 -12.75 -21.83
N GLN A 298 -20.99 -11.56 -22.40
CA GLN A 298 -21.38 -11.23 -23.78
C GLN A 298 -20.17 -10.77 -24.59
N THR A 299 -19.95 -11.44 -25.71
CA THR A 299 -19.00 -10.97 -26.72
C THR A 299 -19.70 -9.94 -27.60
N VAL A 300 -19.11 -8.76 -27.71
CA VAL A 300 -19.66 -7.65 -28.50
C VAL A 300 -19.02 -7.66 -29.89
N ASN A 301 -19.86 -7.54 -30.90
CA ASN A 301 -19.49 -7.35 -32.31
C ASN A 301 -20.00 -6.00 -32.82
N GLN A 302 -19.70 -5.69 -34.07
CA GLN A 302 -20.13 -4.44 -34.74
C GLN A 302 -21.66 -4.31 -34.78
N GLU A 303 -22.38 -5.39 -35.03
CA GLU A 303 -23.85 -5.40 -35.15
C GLU A 303 -24.48 -5.02 -33.81
N THR A 304 -23.97 -5.57 -32.69
CA THR A 304 -24.40 -5.23 -31.33
C THR A 304 -24.24 -3.74 -31.04
N LEU A 305 -23.11 -3.15 -31.45
CA LEU A 305 -22.82 -1.73 -31.22
C LEU A 305 -23.72 -0.83 -32.08
N VAL A 306 -23.93 -1.19 -33.34
CA VAL A 306 -24.82 -0.45 -34.21
C VAL A 306 -26.29 -0.51 -33.73
N ALA A 307 -26.75 -1.68 -33.33
CA ALA A 307 -28.10 -1.87 -32.80
C ALA A 307 -28.32 -1.12 -31.45
N GLY A 308 -27.27 -0.94 -30.65
CA GLY A 308 -27.33 -0.21 -29.38
C GLY A 308 -27.39 1.31 -29.53
N ASN A 309 -27.20 1.84 -30.71
CA ASN A 309 -27.24 3.30 -31.02
C ASN A 309 -26.39 4.13 -30.03
N TYR A 310 -25.11 3.73 -29.80
CA TYR A 310 -24.18 4.43 -28.95
C TYR A 310 -23.56 5.64 -29.65
N ASP A 311 -23.48 6.77 -28.94
CA ASP A 311 -22.81 7.99 -29.42
C ASP A 311 -21.29 7.86 -29.41
N ALA A 312 -20.75 6.99 -28.52
CA ALA A 312 -19.33 6.74 -28.41
C ALA A 312 -19.05 5.30 -27.91
N VAL A 313 -17.90 4.76 -28.32
CA VAL A 313 -17.43 3.44 -27.89
C VAL A 313 -16.03 3.56 -27.31
N VAL A 314 -15.82 3.04 -26.12
CA VAL A 314 -14.52 2.95 -25.44
C VAL A 314 -14.03 1.49 -25.53
N LEU A 315 -12.92 1.27 -26.22
CA LEU A 315 -12.28 -0.05 -26.31
C LEU A 315 -11.26 -0.23 -25.19
N ALA A 316 -11.57 -1.09 -24.23
CA ALA A 316 -10.75 -1.40 -23.07
C ALA A 316 -10.52 -2.93 -22.94
N THR A 317 -10.32 -3.61 -24.06
CA THR A 317 -10.29 -5.08 -24.17
C THR A 317 -9.02 -5.73 -23.58
N GLY A 318 -8.07 -4.92 -23.11
CA GLY A 318 -6.87 -5.39 -22.41
C GLY A 318 -5.84 -6.01 -23.36
N VAL A 319 -5.03 -6.92 -22.79
CA VAL A 319 -3.93 -7.61 -23.49
C VAL A 319 -4.12 -9.12 -23.41
N ARG A 320 -3.57 -9.83 -24.40
CA ARG A 320 -3.47 -11.29 -24.41
C ARG A 320 -2.02 -11.71 -24.13
N PRO A 321 -1.80 -12.88 -23.51
CA PRO A 321 -0.46 -13.44 -23.39
C PRO A 321 0.19 -13.55 -24.76
N ARG A 322 1.49 -13.25 -24.80
CA ARG A 322 2.29 -13.44 -26.03
C ARG A 322 2.48 -14.94 -26.27
N THR A 323 2.31 -15.40 -27.50
CA THR A 323 2.65 -16.77 -27.89
C THR A 323 4.16 -16.94 -27.83
N LEU A 324 4.61 -18.06 -27.26
CA LEU A 324 6.02 -18.39 -27.16
C LEU A 324 6.48 -19.02 -28.49
N GLU A 325 7.41 -18.36 -29.16
CA GLU A 325 8.09 -18.90 -30.35
C GLU A 325 9.33 -19.71 -29.93
N LEU A 326 9.10 -20.96 -29.57
CA LEU A 326 10.13 -21.90 -29.14
C LEU A 326 9.76 -23.29 -29.64
N GLU A 327 10.75 -24.09 -30.07
CA GLU A 327 10.53 -25.47 -30.44
C GLU A 327 9.92 -26.26 -29.27
N GLY A 328 8.81 -26.97 -29.53
CA GLY A 328 8.05 -27.69 -28.52
C GLY A 328 7.09 -26.84 -27.69
N ALA A 329 6.86 -25.58 -28.04
CA ALA A 329 5.89 -24.72 -27.35
C ALA A 329 4.42 -25.20 -27.41
N ASP A 330 4.12 -26.06 -28.37
CA ASP A 330 2.83 -26.73 -28.58
C ASP A 330 2.66 -28.04 -27.76
N HIS A 331 3.70 -28.47 -27.06
CA HIS A 331 3.65 -29.69 -26.25
C HIS A 331 2.67 -29.54 -25.09
N ALA A 332 1.90 -30.56 -24.75
CA ALA A 332 0.88 -30.58 -23.71
C ALA A 332 1.40 -30.25 -22.29
N LYS A 333 2.69 -30.30 -22.04
CA LYS A 333 3.33 -29.86 -20.79
C LYS A 333 3.59 -28.36 -20.72
N VAL A 334 3.45 -27.65 -21.84
CA VAL A 334 3.63 -26.19 -21.88
C VAL A 334 2.28 -25.55 -21.54
N LEU A 335 2.25 -24.84 -20.43
CA LEU A 335 1.05 -24.22 -19.87
C LEU A 335 1.22 -22.70 -19.90
N SER A 336 0.16 -21.97 -20.22
CA SER A 336 0.15 -20.53 -20.01
C SER A 336 0.03 -20.18 -18.52
N TYR A 337 0.44 -18.98 -18.14
CA TYR A 337 0.23 -18.53 -16.76
C TYR A 337 -1.27 -18.45 -16.40
N LEU A 338 -2.13 -18.24 -17.39
CA LEU A 338 -3.59 -18.22 -17.20
C LEU A 338 -4.10 -19.59 -16.79
N ASP A 339 -3.72 -20.65 -17.53
CA ASP A 339 -4.12 -22.04 -17.21
C ASP A 339 -3.68 -22.45 -15.80
N VAL A 340 -2.45 -22.02 -15.41
CA VAL A 340 -1.90 -22.29 -14.07
C VAL A 340 -2.70 -21.56 -12.98
N LEU A 341 -3.02 -20.30 -13.19
CA LEU A 341 -3.72 -19.47 -12.20
C LEU A 341 -5.24 -19.77 -12.16
N ASP A 342 -5.84 -20.22 -13.25
CA ASP A 342 -7.24 -20.68 -13.26
C ASP A 342 -7.41 -22.02 -12.56
N GLY A 343 -6.32 -22.76 -12.39
CA GLY A 343 -6.34 -24.05 -11.67
C GLY A 343 -6.92 -25.20 -12.50
N GLU A 344 -7.11 -24.99 -13.80
CA GLU A 344 -7.67 -25.97 -14.74
C GLU A 344 -6.68 -27.05 -15.17
N CYS A 345 -5.40 -26.87 -14.81
CA CYS A 345 -4.32 -27.80 -15.19
C CYS A 345 -3.57 -28.37 -14.00
N ILE A 346 -3.02 -29.58 -14.16
CA ILE A 346 -2.15 -30.21 -13.18
C ILE A 346 -0.70 -29.77 -13.42
N VAL A 347 -0.15 -28.99 -12.50
CA VAL A 347 1.25 -28.57 -12.52
C VAL A 347 2.12 -29.58 -11.79
N GLY A 348 3.17 -30.07 -12.46
CA GLY A 348 4.11 -31.07 -11.92
C GLY A 348 4.97 -30.53 -10.76
N ASN A 349 5.82 -31.42 -10.20
CA ASN A 349 6.71 -31.06 -9.08
C ASN A 349 7.98 -30.32 -9.51
N LYS A 350 8.42 -30.51 -10.76
CA LYS A 350 9.54 -29.77 -11.37
C LYS A 350 8.99 -28.86 -12.46
N VAL A 351 9.18 -27.56 -12.31
CA VAL A 351 8.59 -26.55 -13.18
C VAL A 351 9.69 -25.63 -13.71
N ALA A 352 9.71 -25.43 -15.02
CA ALA A 352 10.49 -24.41 -15.70
C ALA A 352 9.58 -23.26 -16.09
N ILE A 353 9.90 -22.04 -15.65
CA ILE A 353 9.17 -20.83 -16.03
C ILE A 353 10.02 -20.05 -17.02
N ILE A 354 9.47 -19.80 -18.22
CA ILE A 354 10.15 -19.04 -19.26
C ILE A 354 9.71 -17.58 -19.17
N GLY A 355 10.62 -16.74 -18.70
CA GLY A 355 10.43 -15.30 -18.48
C GLY A 355 10.49 -14.92 -17.01
N ALA A 356 11.46 -14.06 -16.65
CA ALA A 356 11.69 -13.55 -15.30
C ALA A 356 11.11 -12.13 -15.11
N GLY A 357 10.07 -11.77 -15.87
CA GLY A 357 9.28 -10.55 -15.62
C GLY A 357 8.33 -10.71 -14.44
N GLY A 358 7.56 -9.67 -14.12
CA GLY A 358 6.63 -9.64 -12.99
C GLY A 358 5.69 -10.85 -12.94
N ILE A 359 5.10 -11.24 -14.09
CA ILE A 359 4.20 -12.41 -14.17
C ILE A 359 4.96 -13.71 -13.86
N GLY A 360 6.16 -13.89 -14.40
CA GLY A 360 6.97 -15.11 -14.15
C GLY A 360 7.33 -15.26 -12.67
N ILE A 361 7.70 -14.16 -12.00
CA ILE A 361 7.97 -14.14 -10.55
C ILE A 361 6.69 -14.40 -9.75
N ASP A 362 5.57 -13.83 -10.13
CA ASP A 362 4.27 -14.06 -9.49
C ASP A 362 3.85 -15.52 -9.57
N VAL A 363 3.98 -16.15 -10.75
CA VAL A 363 3.68 -17.58 -10.94
C VAL A 363 4.65 -18.46 -10.13
N ALA A 364 5.95 -18.11 -10.08
CA ALA A 364 6.90 -18.81 -9.23
C ALA A 364 6.49 -18.73 -7.76
N HIS A 365 6.10 -17.56 -7.30
CA HIS A 365 5.59 -17.35 -5.94
C HIS A 365 4.31 -18.17 -5.70
N TYR A 366 3.32 -18.09 -6.57
CA TYR A 366 2.09 -18.88 -6.50
C TYR A 366 2.35 -20.39 -6.39
N LEU A 367 3.25 -20.91 -7.20
CA LEU A 367 3.61 -22.33 -7.20
C LEU A 367 4.45 -22.77 -5.99
N THR A 368 5.20 -21.87 -5.37
CA THR A 368 6.07 -22.14 -4.23
C THR A 368 5.54 -21.64 -2.89
N ALA A 369 4.50 -20.82 -2.81
CA ALA A 369 3.91 -20.37 -1.55
C ALA A 369 3.39 -21.56 -0.72
N LYS A 370 3.70 -21.66 0.56
CA LYS A 370 3.38 -22.83 1.42
C LYS A 370 1.90 -22.90 1.82
N THR A 371 1.32 -21.74 2.04
CA THR A 371 -0.08 -21.53 2.42
C THR A 371 -0.59 -20.30 1.69
N PRO A 372 -1.91 -20.17 1.47
CA PRO A 372 -2.48 -18.88 1.15
C PRO A 372 -1.99 -17.85 2.18
N PHE A 373 -1.66 -16.64 1.75
CA PHE A 373 -1.34 -15.54 2.65
C PHE A 373 -2.53 -15.33 3.60
N SER A 374 -2.30 -15.48 4.90
CA SER A 374 -3.37 -15.42 5.91
C SER A 374 -3.80 -13.98 6.24
N GLY A 375 -2.92 -12.99 6.00
CA GLY A 375 -3.11 -11.62 6.51
C GLY A 375 -2.96 -11.53 8.04
N ASP A 376 -2.56 -12.64 8.70
CA ASP A 376 -2.40 -12.72 10.15
C ASP A 376 -1.13 -12.00 10.60
N VAL A 377 -1.27 -11.03 11.51
CA VAL A 377 -0.17 -10.22 12.03
C VAL A 377 0.84 -11.07 12.83
N PRO A 378 0.45 -11.93 13.78
CA PRO A 378 1.34 -12.85 14.47
C PRO A 378 2.16 -13.74 13.52
N GLU A 379 1.52 -14.35 12.51
CA GLU A 379 2.22 -15.20 11.54
C GLU A 379 3.26 -14.39 10.75
N TYR A 380 2.92 -13.18 10.33
CA TYR A 380 3.83 -12.27 9.64
C TYR A 380 5.04 -11.91 10.51
N LEU A 381 4.81 -11.44 11.72
CA LEU A 381 5.87 -11.01 12.64
C LEU A 381 6.79 -12.17 13.04
N GLN A 382 6.23 -13.35 13.30
CA GLN A 382 6.99 -14.57 13.55
C GLN A 382 7.80 -15.01 12.33
N GLY A 383 7.22 -14.95 11.13
CA GLY A 383 7.88 -15.31 9.88
C GLY A 383 9.15 -14.49 9.60
N TYR A 384 9.19 -13.25 10.08
CA TYR A 384 10.35 -12.37 10.00
C TYR A 384 11.21 -12.34 11.26
N GLY A 385 10.87 -13.14 12.30
CA GLY A 385 11.65 -13.22 13.55
C GLY A 385 11.55 -11.99 14.44
N ILE A 386 10.48 -11.19 14.32
CA ILE A 386 10.28 -9.98 15.12
C ILE A 386 9.78 -10.31 16.53
N LEU A 387 8.87 -11.29 16.66
CA LEU A 387 8.31 -11.68 17.97
C LEU A 387 8.93 -12.96 18.56
N ASP A 388 9.41 -13.88 17.71
CA ASP A 388 9.92 -15.18 18.13
C ASP A 388 10.83 -15.78 17.04
N SER A 389 12.15 -15.64 17.21
CA SER A 389 13.14 -16.08 16.23
C SER A 389 13.24 -17.60 16.05
N GLU A 390 12.94 -18.39 17.10
CA GLU A 390 13.01 -19.87 17.01
C GLU A 390 11.85 -20.43 16.17
N LYS A 391 10.65 -19.88 16.31
CA LYS A 391 9.49 -20.25 15.48
C LYS A 391 9.61 -19.79 14.03
N ALA A 392 10.29 -18.68 13.77
CA ALA A 392 10.56 -18.18 12.40
C ALA A 392 11.33 -19.20 11.56
N MET A 393 12.29 -19.91 12.15
CA MET A 393 13.04 -21.00 11.46
C MET A 393 12.15 -22.20 11.11
N ALA A 394 11.18 -22.54 11.94
CA ALA A 394 10.28 -23.68 11.72
C ALA A 394 9.31 -23.42 10.54
N LEU A 395 8.90 -22.19 10.31
CA LEU A 395 8.02 -21.79 9.20
C LEU A 395 8.70 -21.86 7.82
N ARG A 396 10.04 -21.92 7.76
CA ARG A 396 10.84 -21.97 6.53
C ARG A 396 11.00 -23.36 5.91
N LYS A 397 10.21 -24.36 6.28
CA LYS A 397 10.30 -25.71 5.67
C LYS A 397 10.05 -25.65 4.15
N PRO A 398 10.95 -26.21 3.32
CA PRO A 398 10.85 -26.14 1.87
C PRO A 398 9.61 -26.84 1.34
N LYS A 399 9.07 -26.38 0.24
CA LYS A 399 7.98 -27.00 -0.50
C LYS A 399 8.42 -28.17 -1.36
N LYS A 400 7.40 -28.99 -1.74
CA LYS A 400 7.57 -30.14 -2.62
C LYS A 400 7.86 -29.80 -4.10
N ARG A 401 7.71 -28.53 -4.54
CA ARG A 401 7.95 -28.14 -5.94
C ARG A 401 9.31 -27.45 -6.11
N GLU A 402 10.04 -27.91 -7.12
CA GLU A 402 11.26 -27.31 -7.63
C GLU A 402 10.89 -26.41 -8.81
N VAL A 403 11.11 -25.10 -8.67
CA VAL A 403 10.79 -24.10 -9.70
C VAL A 403 12.06 -23.42 -10.16
N THR A 404 12.34 -23.48 -11.46
CA THR A 404 13.46 -22.78 -12.09
C THR A 404 12.92 -21.72 -13.04
N VAL A 405 13.36 -20.47 -12.86
CA VAL A 405 12.96 -19.34 -13.73
C VAL A 405 14.10 -19.06 -14.72
N PHE A 406 13.76 -19.03 -16.00
CA PHE A 406 14.71 -18.74 -17.09
C PHE A 406 14.47 -17.34 -17.62
N GLN A 407 15.54 -16.57 -17.78
CA GLN A 407 15.53 -15.25 -18.41
C GLN A 407 16.39 -15.32 -19.69
N ARG A 408 15.89 -14.65 -20.73
CA ARG A 408 16.62 -14.50 -21.99
C ARG A 408 17.68 -13.40 -21.89
#